data_659fb0975a060774b20bc83fd20b5698
#
_entry.id   659fb0975a060774b20bc83fd20b5698
#
_cell.length_a   1.000
_cell.length_b   1.000
_cell.length_c   1.000
_cell.angle_alpha   90.00
_cell.angle_beta   90.00
_cell.angle_gamma   90.00
#
_symmetry.space_group_name_H-M   'P 1'
#
loop_
_entity.id
_entity.type
_entity.pdbx_description
1 polymer ?
#
loop_
_entity_poly.entity_id
_entity_poly.type
_entity_poly.pdbx_seq_one_letter_code
_entity_poly.pdbx_strand_id
1 'polypeptide(L)'
;MLSHPELWAFATHWYRLLDVHAPLESFRPLLSEDVQLVFPESTVTGFEGYGDWYNRVVAIFFDEQHTLKVADITSDNGDSWSAHVVVNWKASIWNPPASSSTRLMMDADQTWDLKRDSSGALVVSRYVVNGMTYEPGSCKL
;
A
#
# COMPACT_ATOMS: atom_id res chain seq x y z
N MET A 1 3.45 12.63 18.44
CA MET A 1 3.81 11.25 18.75
C MET A 1 2.95 10.30 17.93
N LEU A 2 3.51 9.22 17.47
CA LEU A 2 2.78 8.15 16.77
C LEU A 2 2.73 6.91 17.65
N SER A 3 1.54 6.41 17.94
CA SER A 3 1.36 5.16 18.69
C SER A 3 1.20 3.96 17.74
N HIS A 4 1.46 2.76 18.25
CA HIS A 4 1.22 1.53 17.50
C HIS A 4 -0.27 1.40 17.08
N PRO A 5 -1.26 1.63 17.95
CA PRO A 5 -2.66 1.59 17.54
C PRO A 5 -3.01 2.59 16.44
N GLU A 6 -2.44 3.78 16.47
CA GLU A 6 -2.66 4.79 15.44
C GLU A 6 -2.09 4.34 14.09
N LEU A 7 -0.89 3.82 14.10
CA LEU A 7 -0.26 3.28 12.88
C LEU A 7 -1.06 2.11 12.31
N TRP A 8 -1.48 1.17 13.18
CA TRP A 8 -2.27 0.02 12.77
C TRP A 8 -3.60 0.44 12.12
N ALA A 9 -4.29 1.38 12.75
CA ALA A 9 -5.55 1.91 12.22
C ALA A 9 -5.34 2.62 10.88
N PHE A 10 -4.27 3.40 10.75
CA PHE A 10 -3.93 4.10 9.51
C PHE A 10 -3.66 3.11 8.37
N ALA A 11 -2.83 2.10 8.61
CA ALA A 11 -2.51 1.09 7.61
C ALA A 11 -3.74 0.26 7.24
N THR A 12 -4.56 -0.11 8.21
CA THR A 12 -5.81 -0.84 7.96
C THR A 12 -6.75 -0.03 7.08
N HIS A 13 -6.90 1.26 7.34
CA HIS A 13 -7.72 2.16 6.53
C HIS A 13 -7.19 2.26 5.10
N TRP A 14 -5.88 2.42 4.93
CA TRP A 14 -5.22 2.44 3.63
C TRP A 14 -5.59 1.20 2.80
N TYR A 15 -5.39 0.02 3.38
CA TYR A 15 -5.63 -1.23 2.66
C TYR A 15 -7.12 -1.49 2.40
N ARG A 16 -7.99 -1.03 3.30
CA ARG A 16 -9.43 -1.12 3.05
C ARG A 16 -9.84 -0.29 1.84
N LEU A 17 -9.28 0.89 1.67
CA LEU A 17 -9.55 1.71 0.49
C LEU A 17 -9.10 1.02 -0.79
N LEU A 18 -7.97 0.32 -0.75
CA LEU A 18 -7.52 -0.49 -1.89
C LEU A 18 -8.49 -1.64 -2.18
N ASP A 19 -8.91 -2.36 -1.15
CA ASP A 19 -9.77 -3.54 -1.31
C ASP A 19 -11.10 -3.20 -1.96
N VAL A 20 -11.68 -2.07 -1.63
CA VAL A 20 -12.99 -1.65 -2.14
C VAL A 20 -12.88 -0.81 -3.41
N HIS A 21 -11.70 -0.61 -3.94
CA HIS A 21 -11.42 0.29 -5.07
C HIS A 21 -12.07 1.66 -4.84
N ALA A 22 -11.76 2.27 -3.69
CA ALA A 22 -12.29 3.57 -3.32
C ALA A 22 -11.94 4.65 -4.36
N PRO A 23 -12.69 5.74 -4.47
CA PRO A 23 -12.31 6.85 -5.33
C PRO A 23 -10.90 7.35 -5.01
N LEU A 24 -10.15 7.71 -6.05
CA LEU A 24 -8.75 8.16 -5.90
C LEU A 24 -8.62 9.28 -4.87
N GLU A 25 -9.56 10.21 -4.82
CA GLU A 25 -9.54 11.33 -3.86
C GLU A 25 -9.58 10.88 -2.40
N SER A 26 -10.05 9.66 -2.12
CA SER A 26 -10.06 9.12 -0.76
C SER A 26 -8.65 8.90 -0.20
N PHE A 27 -7.65 8.76 -1.07
CA PHE A 27 -6.24 8.59 -0.67
C PHE A 27 -5.51 9.91 -0.45
N ARG A 28 -6.00 11.02 -1.02
CA ARG A 28 -5.32 12.31 -0.93
C ARG A 28 -4.97 12.71 0.50
N PRO A 29 -5.87 12.58 1.49
CA PRO A 29 -5.54 12.95 2.88
C PRO A 29 -4.47 12.06 3.53
N LEU A 30 -4.15 10.92 2.93
CA LEU A 30 -3.20 9.95 3.48
C LEU A 30 -1.79 10.12 2.92
N LEU A 31 -1.61 10.95 1.90
CA LEU A 31 -0.37 11.10 1.17
C LEU A 31 0.23 12.48 1.40
N SER A 32 1.55 12.55 1.61
CA SER A 32 2.24 13.83 1.54
C SER A 32 2.28 14.34 0.08
N GLU A 33 2.47 15.64 -0.10
CA GLU A 33 2.56 16.23 -1.45
C GLU A 33 3.74 15.66 -2.24
N ASP A 34 4.83 15.33 -1.55
CA ASP A 34 6.06 14.79 -2.11
C ASP A 34 6.17 13.27 -2.00
N VAL A 35 5.05 12.58 -1.82
CA VAL A 35 5.05 11.13 -1.60
C VAL A 35 5.79 10.38 -2.71
N GLN A 36 6.56 9.37 -2.29
CA GLN A 36 7.21 8.42 -3.19
C GLN A 36 6.74 7.00 -2.88
N LEU A 37 6.39 6.26 -3.92
CA LEU A 37 6.14 4.82 -3.82
C LEU A 37 7.19 4.10 -4.66
N VAL A 38 7.97 3.26 -4.00
CA VAL A 38 9.09 2.55 -4.62
C VAL A 38 8.72 1.08 -4.72
N PHE A 39 8.51 0.63 -5.96
CA PHE A 39 8.26 -0.77 -6.29
C PHE A 39 9.50 -1.36 -6.94
N PRO A 40 9.62 -2.71 -7.02
CA PRO A 40 10.80 -3.32 -7.66
C PRO A 40 11.05 -2.85 -9.09
N GLU A 41 9.98 -2.56 -9.84
CA GLU A 41 10.06 -2.20 -11.27
C GLU A 41 10.02 -0.70 -11.53
N SER A 42 9.56 0.11 -10.57
CA SER A 42 9.38 1.55 -10.82
C SER A 42 9.20 2.34 -9.53
N THR A 43 9.41 3.65 -9.62
CA THR A 43 9.11 4.60 -8.56
C THR A 43 8.11 5.63 -9.09
N VAL A 44 7.03 5.87 -8.34
CA VAL A 44 6.06 6.92 -8.64
C VAL A 44 6.12 8.00 -7.59
N THR A 45 5.88 9.25 -7.98
CA THR A 45 5.99 10.42 -7.10
C THR A 45 4.76 11.30 -7.19
N GLY A 46 4.38 11.88 -6.04
CA GLY A 46 3.27 12.81 -5.95
C GLY A 46 1.92 12.15 -6.11
N PHE A 47 0.87 12.94 -5.90
CA PHE A 47 -0.50 12.43 -6.04
C PHE A 47 -0.83 12.03 -7.48
N GLU A 48 -0.31 12.77 -8.46
CA GLU A 48 -0.50 12.42 -9.88
C GLU A 48 0.11 11.05 -10.20
N GLY A 49 1.37 10.82 -9.78
CA GLY A 49 2.01 9.53 -9.96
C GLY A 49 1.28 8.40 -9.24
N TYR A 50 0.82 8.67 -8.02
CA TYR A 50 -0.02 7.71 -7.28
C TYR A 50 -1.30 7.39 -8.04
N GLY A 51 -1.96 8.39 -8.60
CA GLY A 51 -3.19 8.21 -9.37
C GLY A 51 -2.99 7.34 -10.60
N ASP A 52 -1.91 7.55 -11.34
CA ASP A 52 -1.58 6.73 -12.51
C ASP A 52 -1.34 5.27 -12.10
N TRP A 53 -0.60 5.05 -11.02
CA TRP A 53 -0.38 3.71 -10.48
C TRP A 53 -1.70 3.08 -10.02
N TYR A 54 -2.51 3.82 -9.26
CA TYR A 54 -3.78 3.32 -8.72
C TYR A 54 -4.75 2.93 -9.83
N ASN A 55 -4.86 3.73 -10.87
CA ASN A 55 -5.73 3.45 -12.01
C ASN A 55 -5.31 2.15 -12.72
N ARG A 56 -4.00 1.89 -12.84
CA ARG A 56 -3.51 0.60 -13.37
C ARG A 56 -3.87 -0.57 -12.47
N VAL A 57 -3.69 -0.41 -11.17
CA VAL A 57 -4.02 -1.46 -10.18
C VAL A 57 -5.50 -1.81 -10.25
N VAL A 58 -6.37 -0.82 -10.24
CA VAL A 58 -7.83 -1.03 -10.32
C VAL A 58 -8.24 -1.70 -11.64
N ALA A 59 -7.53 -1.40 -12.73
CA ALA A 59 -7.82 -2.00 -14.03
C ALA A 59 -7.38 -3.46 -14.13
N ILE A 60 -6.33 -3.85 -13.40
CA ILE A 60 -5.72 -5.18 -13.50
C ILE A 60 -6.29 -6.14 -12.45
N PHE A 61 -6.41 -5.69 -11.20
CA PHE A 61 -6.75 -6.53 -10.06
C PHE A 61 -8.21 -6.36 -9.65
N PHE A 62 -8.82 -7.45 -9.23
CA PHE A 62 -10.17 -7.44 -8.67
C PHE A 62 -10.28 -8.47 -7.55
N ASP A 63 -11.38 -8.42 -6.81
CA ASP A 63 -11.62 -9.30 -5.65
C ASP A 63 -10.40 -9.29 -4.71
N GLU A 64 -9.99 -8.09 -4.34
CA GLU A 64 -8.79 -7.87 -3.55
C GLU A 64 -9.08 -7.99 -2.06
N GLN A 65 -8.10 -8.57 -1.36
CA GLN A 65 -8.12 -8.68 0.10
C GLN A 65 -6.70 -8.43 0.62
N HIS A 66 -6.56 -7.39 1.45
CA HIS A 66 -5.34 -7.10 2.18
C HIS A 66 -5.54 -7.42 3.65
N THR A 67 -4.67 -8.23 4.22
CA THR A 67 -4.67 -8.55 5.65
C THR A 67 -3.37 -8.06 6.25
N LEU A 68 -3.46 -7.04 7.11
CA LEU A 68 -2.29 -6.48 7.79
C LEU A 68 -1.74 -7.48 8.79
N LYS A 69 -0.45 -7.80 8.69
CA LYS A 69 0.24 -8.77 9.55
C LYS A 69 1.17 -8.10 10.54
N VAL A 70 1.91 -7.07 10.10
CA VAL A 70 2.88 -6.35 10.91
C VAL A 70 2.76 -4.86 10.61
N ALA A 71 2.79 -4.05 11.65
CA ALA A 71 2.92 -2.61 11.55
C ALA A 71 3.66 -2.11 12.79
N ASP A 72 4.98 -2.05 12.72
CA ASP A 72 5.86 -1.70 13.82
C ASP A 72 6.62 -0.42 13.51
N ILE A 73 6.67 0.50 14.47
CA ILE A 73 7.47 1.72 14.39
C ILE A 73 8.92 1.32 14.62
N THR A 74 9.78 1.56 13.63
CA THR A 74 11.20 1.19 13.68
C THR A 74 12.11 2.39 13.98
N SER A 75 11.65 3.61 13.73
CA SER A 75 12.40 4.83 13.97
C SER A 75 11.44 5.96 14.33
N ASP A 76 11.81 6.76 15.31
CA ASP A 76 11.04 7.90 15.82
C ASP A 76 11.95 9.11 15.91
N ASN A 77 11.70 10.13 15.09
CA ASN A 77 12.47 11.37 15.05
C ASN A 77 11.67 12.55 15.64
N GLY A 78 10.60 12.26 16.38
CA GLY A 78 9.74 13.27 17.00
C GLY A 78 8.59 13.73 16.12
N ASP A 79 8.87 14.15 14.91
CA ASP A 79 7.88 14.66 13.93
C ASP A 79 7.76 13.79 12.68
N SER A 80 8.58 12.77 12.56
CA SER A 80 8.54 11.79 11.49
C SER A 80 8.92 10.41 12.00
N TRP A 81 8.48 9.38 11.31
CA TRP A 81 8.64 7.98 11.73
C TRP A 81 8.93 7.10 10.54
N SER A 82 9.64 5.99 10.80
CA SER A 82 9.71 4.86 9.87
C SER A 82 9.00 3.68 10.50
N ALA A 83 8.39 2.86 9.66
CA ALA A 83 7.65 1.68 10.09
C ALA A 83 7.96 0.48 9.19
N HIS A 84 8.00 -0.70 9.81
CA HIS A 84 8.02 -1.97 9.09
C HIS A 84 6.58 -2.45 8.97
N VAL A 85 6.13 -2.68 7.75
CA VAL A 85 4.76 -3.10 7.45
C VAL A 85 4.79 -4.36 6.60
N VAL A 86 4.08 -5.38 7.03
CA VAL A 86 3.86 -6.60 6.24
C VAL A 86 2.36 -6.78 6.05
N VAL A 87 1.96 -6.96 4.81
CA VAL A 87 0.58 -7.20 4.45
C VAL A 87 0.48 -8.49 3.62
N ASN A 88 -0.50 -9.32 3.91
CA ASN A 88 -0.88 -10.41 3.00
C ASN A 88 -1.86 -9.86 1.98
N TRP A 89 -1.53 -9.99 0.72
CA TRP A 89 -2.35 -9.51 -0.38
C TRP A 89 -2.83 -10.66 -1.25
N LYS A 90 -4.15 -10.72 -1.44
CA LYS A 90 -4.80 -11.65 -2.36
C LYS A 90 -5.60 -10.86 -3.38
N ALA A 91 -5.49 -11.23 -4.62
CA ALA A 91 -6.21 -10.57 -5.71
C ALA A 91 -6.39 -11.52 -6.89
N SER A 92 -7.37 -11.23 -7.71
CA SER A 92 -7.60 -11.97 -8.95
C SER A 92 -7.17 -11.14 -10.15
N ILE A 93 -6.64 -11.84 -11.15
CA ILE A 93 -6.21 -11.26 -12.44
C ILE A 93 -6.85 -12.08 -13.55
N TRP A 94 -7.43 -11.40 -14.53
CA TRP A 94 -7.92 -12.06 -15.73
C TRP A 94 -7.29 -11.46 -16.98
N ASN A 95 -6.67 -12.33 -17.78
CA ASN A 95 -6.03 -11.95 -19.04
C ASN A 95 -6.85 -12.57 -20.18
N PRO A 96 -7.74 -11.80 -20.85
CA PRO A 96 -8.51 -12.33 -21.96
C PRO A 96 -7.59 -12.84 -23.10
N PRO A 97 -7.92 -13.93 -23.79
CA PRO A 97 -9.17 -14.69 -23.75
C PRO A 97 -9.14 -15.92 -22.81
N ALA A 98 -8.34 -15.89 -21.74
CA ALA A 98 -8.27 -17.01 -20.80
C ALA A 98 -9.67 -17.41 -20.30
N SER A 99 -9.88 -18.71 -20.09
CA SER A 99 -11.17 -19.25 -19.65
C SER A 99 -11.45 -19.00 -18.16
N SER A 100 -10.41 -18.64 -17.38
CA SER A 100 -10.53 -18.37 -15.95
C SER A 100 -9.53 -17.32 -15.52
N SER A 101 -9.80 -16.69 -14.38
CA SER A 101 -8.85 -15.81 -13.71
C SER A 101 -7.79 -16.62 -12.97
N THR A 102 -6.68 -15.95 -12.64
CA THR A 102 -5.64 -16.49 -11.75
C THR A 102 -5.69 -15.76 -10.42
N ARG A 103 -5.19 -16.41 -9.36
CA ARG A 103 -5.21 -15.83 -8.01
C ARG A 103 -3.79 -15.52 -7.53
N LEU A 104 -3.58 -14.26 -7.19
CA LEU A 104 -2.38 -13.78 -6.53
C LEU A 104 -2.54 -13.95 -5.03
N MET A 105 -1.53 -14.49 -4.36
CA MET A 105 -1.49 -14.65 -2.90
C MET A 105 -0.06 -14.47 -2.44
N MET A 106 0.22 -13.37 -1.73
CA MET A 106 1.59 -13.08 -1.28
C MET A 106 1.63 -12.22 -0.04
N ASP A 107 2.78 -12.27 0.65
CA ASP A 107 3.14 -11.30 1.67
C ASP A 107 4.04 -10.25 1.03
N ALA A 108 3.71 -8.98 1.21
CA ALA A 108 4.55 -7.86 0.82
C ALA A 108 5.20 -7.27 2.06
N ASP A 109 6.53 -7.26 2.06
CA ASP A 109 7.35 -6.64 3.11
C ASP A 109 7.69 -5.22 2.69
N GLN A 110 7.43 -4.25 3.56
CA GLN A 110 7.50 -2.84 3.22
C GLN A 110 8.13 -2.02 4.32
N THR A 111 8.72 -0.90 3.92
CA THR A 111 9.13 0.19 4.80
C THR A 111 8.32 1.42 4.44
N TRP A 112 7.65 2.01 5.44
CA TRP A 112 6.89 3.25 5.29
C TRP A 112 7.58 4.35 6.06
N ASP A 113 7.73 5.53 5.44
CA ASP A 113 8.06 6.75 6.13
C ASP A 113 6.80 7.59 6.28
N LEU A 114 6.56 8.07 7.50
CA LEU A 114 5.34 8.81 7.87
C LEU A 114 5.73 10.13 8.53
N LYS A 115 4.86 11.12 8.40
CA LYS A 115 5.00 12.42 9.08
C LYS A 115 3.62 13.01 9.33
N ARG A 116 3.57 14.12 10.05
CA ARG A 116 2.35 14.94 10.15
C ARG A 116 2.38 16.01 9.08
N ASP A 117 1.26 16.28 8.45
CA ASP A 117 1.12 17.43 7.56
C ASP A 117 0.85 18.71 8.35
N SER A 118 0.63 19.82 7.63
CA SER A 118 0.39 21.14 8.26
C SER A 118 -0.90 21.16 9.10
N SER A 119 -1.84 20.26 8.88
CA SER A 119 -3.07 20.14 9.68
C SER A 119 -2.91 19.23 10.88
N GLY A 120 -1.76 18.56 11.03
CA GLY A 120 -1.53 17.56 12.08
C GLY A 120 -1.94 16.15 11.70
N ALA A 121 -2.42 15.92 10.47
CA ALA A 121 -2.82 14.61 10.00
C ALA A 121 -1.60 13.73 9.66
N LEU A 122 -1.71 12.43 9.99
CA LEU A 122 -0.69 11.45 9.62
C LEU A 122 -0.74 11.19 8.12
N VAL A 123 0.42 11.27 7.47
CA VAL A 123 0.55 11.00 6.03
C VAL A 123 1.77 10.13 5.75
N VAL A 124 1.70 9.36 4.66
CA VAL A 124 2.83 8.61 4.13
C VAL A 124 3.64 9.55 3.25
N SER A 125 4.95 9.62 3.50
CA SER A 125 5.89 10.36 2.65
C SER A 125 6.69 9.44 1.74
N ARG A 126 6.90 8.20 2.13
CA ARG A 126 7.60 7.20 1.32
C ARG A 126 7.08 5.81 1.64
N TYR A 127 6.87 5.03 0.59
CA TYR A 127 6.33 3.68 0.66
C TYR A 127 7.23 2.80 -0.19
N VAL A 128 7.98 1.90 0.45
CA VAL A 128 8.96 1.06 -0.25
C VAL A 128 8.57 -0.40 -0.12
N VAL A 129 8.41 -1.08 -1.23
CA VAL A 129 8.23 -2.54 -1.25
C VAL A 129 9.62 -3.16 -1.25
N ASN A 130 10.00 -3.79 -0.14
CA ASN A 130 11.30 -4.42 0.03
C ASN A 130 11.37 -5.79 -0.62
N GLY A 131 10.27 -6.54 -0.59
CA GLY A 131 10.21 -7.87 -1.16
C GLY A 131 8.82 -8.46 -1.10
N MET A 132 8.63 -9.54 -1.84
CA MET A 132 7.37 -10.27 -1.93
C MET A 132 7.63 -11.76 -1.78
N THR A 133 6.83 -12.43 -0.95
CA THR A 133 6.89 -13.86 -0.74
C THR A 133 5.57 -14.48 -1.17
N TYR A 134 5.58 -15.24 -2.25
CA TYR A 134 4.38 -15.85 -2.80
C TYR A 134 3.99 -17.10 -2.02
N GLU A 135 2.69 -17.28 -1.78
CA GLU A 135 2.15 -18.51 -1.22
C GLU A 135 2.12 -19.62 -2.29
N PRO A 136 2.13 -20.89 -1.88
CA PRO A 136 1.97 -22.01 -2.82
C PRO A 136 0.68 -21.87 -3.62
N GLY A 137 0.77 -22.06 -4.93
CA GLY A 137 -0.38 -21.93 -5.83
C GLY A 137 -0.66 -20.52 -6.33
N SER A 138 0.07 -19.51 -5.86
CA SER A 138 -0.09 -18.14 -6.34
C SER A 138 0.40 -17.99 -7.78
N CYS A 139 -0.31 -17.18 -8.58
CA CYS A 139 0.32 -16.64 -9.77
C CYS A 139 1.40 -15.63 -9.35
N LYS A 140 2.25 -15.23 -10.28
CA LYS A 140 3.35 -14.28 -10.03
C LYS A 140 3.21 -13.06 -10.91
N LEU A 141 3.58 -11.93 -10.35
CA LEU A 141 3.61 -10.67 -11.09
C LEU A 141 4.80 -10.60 -12.05
#